data_9b7cc7cc3ac74efc833ff12306e07d6f
#
_entry.id   9b7cc7cc3ac74efc833ff12306e07d6f
#
_cell.length_a   1.000
_cell.length_b   1.000
_cell.length_c   1.000
_cell.angle_alpha   90.00
_cell.angle_beta   90.00
_cell.angle_gamma   90.00
#
_symmetry.space_group_name_H-M   'P 1'
#
loop_
_entity.id
_entity.type
_entity.pdbx_description
1 polymer ?
#
loop_
_entity_poly.entity_id
_entity_poly.type
_entity_poly.pdbx_seq_one_letter_code
_entity_poly.pdbx_strand_id
1 'polypeptide(L)'
;MNLTSLMDFFDARDFILLPGSFTMPNSGILILNKPRGFTSHDAVAKIRKLYSTKQVGHTGTLDPMAEGVLCVLVGRAVKASEYAAEHGKSYKAGLRLGIVTDTGDVTGNILRRCTALPDAGTVIAAADSFCGDIMQIPPMYSALKVGGEKLCDLARRGVTVERQARKISVCKIACTPSDPENGEYILDVSCSKGTYIRTLCEDIGEKLGCGATMSSLVRTGSGGFSLSDAHTLEELEAMTPEERYGILRDTEELFSGCPVVRLPEFFARLALCGNEIYLKKIGLDLPVGQRVRLYDSGFFSLGEVREYPDGAAIKPIKKFRE
;
A
#
# COMPACT_ATOMS: atom_id res chain seq x y z
N MET A 1 30.41 38.44 5.31
CA MET A 1 29.89 37.15 4.85
C MET A 1 28.68 37.48 3.98
N ASN A 2 28.83 37.23 2.67
CA ASN A 2 27.83 37.65 1.68
C ASN A 2 26.59 36.73 1.72
N LEU A 3 25.41 37.35 1.65
CA LEU A 3 24.07 36.67 1.58
C LEU A 3 23.91 35.69 0.40
N THR A 4 24.84 35.67 -0.53
CA THR A 4 24.84 34.79 -1.72
C THR A 4 25.32 33.37 -1.41
N SER A 5 25.98 33.12 -0.29
CA SER A 5 26.52 31.78 0.06
C SER A 5 25.54 30.90 0.82
N LEU A 6 24.37 31.43 1.24
CA LEU A 6 23.32 30.66 1.93
C LEU A 6 22.26 30.10 0.98
N MET A 7 22.23 30.54 -0.28
CA MET A 7 21.23 30.07 -1.26
C MET A 7 21.61 28.75 -1.95
N ASP A 8 22.88 28.31 -1.84
CA ASP A 8 23.34 27.07 -2.50
C ASP A 8 23.00 25.76 -1.74
N PHE A 9 22.40 25.86 -0.54
CA PHE A 9 22.00 24.69 0.26
C PHE A 9 20.51 24.32 0.20
N PHE A 10 19.67 25.14 -0.41
CA PHE A 10 18.25 24.82 -0.62
C PHE A 10 18.06 24.39 -2.07
N ASP A 11 17.74 23.13 -2.27
CA ASP A 11 17.30 22.66 -3.57
C ASP A 11 15.97 23.37 -3.92
N ALA A 12 16.06 24.36 -4.83
CA ALA A 12 14.92 25.15 -5.30
C ALA A 12 13.75 24.31 -5.87
N ARG A 13 13.93 22.98 -5.89
CA ARG A 13 12.94 21.99 -6.32
C ARG A 13 11.96 21.55 -5.22
N ASP A 14 12.16 22.02 -3.98
CA ASP A 14 11.33 21.59 -2.84
C ASP A 14 10.11 22.50 -2.60
N PHE A 15 10.07 23.70 -3.21
CA PHE A 15 8.96 24.65 -3.06
C PHE A 15 8.62 25.30 -4.39
N ILE A 16 7.33 25.39 -4.69
CA ILE A 16 6.81 26.23 -5.76
C ILE A 16 6.43 27.57 -5.14
N LEU A 17 7.16 28.64 -5.50
CA LEU A 17 6.83 30.01 -5.11
C LEU A 17 5.66 30.49 -5.99
N LEU A 18 4.46 30.58 -5.42
CA LEU A 18 3.33 31.24 -6.05
C LEU A 18 3.37 32.75 -5.73
N PRO A 19 2.95 33.65 -6.66
CA PRO A 19 2.79 35.06 -6.38
C PRO A 19 1.73 35.25 -5.31
N GLY A 20 2.14 35.46 -4.04
CA GLY A 20 1.23 35.60 -2.90
C GLY A 20 1.62 34.85 -1.63
N SER A 21 2.91 34.48 -1.45
CA SER A 21 3.51 33.98 -0.18
C SER A 21 2.96 32.69 0.44
N PHE A 22 2.31 31.81 -0.31
CA PHE A 22 2.09 30.45 0.16
C PHE A 22 3.10 29.48 -0.49
N THR A 23 4.03 28.93 0.29
CA THR A 23 4.85 27.79 -0.15
C THR A 23 4.00 26.52 -0.04
N MET A 24 3.54 26.01 -1.18
CA MET A 24 2.86 24.71 -1.22
C MET A 24 3.89 23.58 -1.09
N PRO A 25 3.66 22.58 -0.21
CA PRO A 25 4.55 21.44 -0.14
C PRO A 25 4.48 20.67 -1.47
N ASN A 26 5.66 20.44 -2.09
CA ASN A 26 5.76 19.63 -3.31
C ASN A 26 5.86 18.11 -3.02
N SER A 27 5.44 17.69 -1.83
CA SER A 27 5.59 16.33 -1.32
C SER A 27 4.40 15.93 -0.47
N GLY A 28 3.87 14.74 -0.68
CA GLY A 28 2.74 14.22 0.10
C GLY A 28 2.20 12.90 -0.46
N ILE A 29 1.02 12.54 -0.03
CA ILE A 29 0.31 11.33 -0.43
C ILE A 29 -0.85 11.73 -1.34
N LEU A 30 -0.87 11.18 -2.54
CA LEU A 30 -2.03 11.22 -3.44
C LEU A 30 -2.79 9.91 -3.32
N ILE A 31 -4.08 9.98 -3.05
CA ILE A 31 -4.95 8.82 -3.12
C ILE A 31 -5.55 8.77 -4.51
N LEU A 32 -5.09 7.80 -5.30
CA LEU A 32 -5.54 7.62 -6.68
C LEU A 32 -6.57 6.50 -6.76
N ASN A 33 -7.70 6.74 -7.41
CA ASN A 33 -8.57 5.69 -7.93
C ASN A 33 -7.95 5.18 -9.23
N LYS A 34 -7.15 4.09 -9.12
CA LYS A 34 -6.49 3.51 -10.29
C LYS A 34 -7.54 2.91 -11.24
N PRO A 35 -7.59 3.35 -12.50
CA PRO A 35 -8.54 2.77 -13.44
C PRO A 35 -8.16 1.35 -13.84
N ARG A 36 -9.14 0.57 -14.29
CA ARG A 36 -8.94 -0.75 -14.89
C ARG A 36 -8.08 -0.64 -16.15
N GLY A 37 -7.26 -1.65 -16.41
CA GLY A 37 -6.37 -1.71 -17.58
C GLY A 37 -5.01 -1.07 -17.37
N PHE A 38 -4.83 -0.23 -16.36
CA PHE A 38 -3.55 0.35 -16.01
C PHE A 38 -2.78 -0.56 -15.05
N THR A 39 -1.47 -0.74 -15.29
CA THR A 39 -0.59 -1.23 -14.23
C THR A 39 -0.36 -0.14 -13.18
N SER A 40 0.04 -0.50 -11.97
CA SER A 40 0.45 0.50 -10.97
C SER A 40 1.63 1.35 -11.44
N HIS A 41 2.49 0.82 -12.32
CA HIS A 41 3.60 1.55 -12.92
C HIS A 41 3.14 2.59 -13.96
N ASP A 42 2.13 2.27 -14.78
CA ASP A 42 1.53 3.21 -15.73
C ASP A 42 0.89 4.38 -14.99
N ALA A 43 0.17 4.08 -13.89
CA ALA A 43 -0.40 5.10 -13.02
C ALA A 43 0.70 6.02 -12.45
N VAL A 44 1.78 5.45 -11.89
CA VAL A 44 2.94 6.21 -11.40
C VAL A 44 3.57 7.05 -12.51
N ALA A 45 3.71 6.52 -13.72
CA ALA A 45 4.28 7.26 -14.85
C ALA A 45 3.41 8.46 -15.25
N LYS A 46 2.08 8.33 -15.19
CA LYS A 46 1.13 9.42 -15.42
C LYS A 46 1.26 10.50 -14.34
N ILE A 47 1.31 10.10 -13.06
CA ILE A 47 1.46 11.03 -11.94
C ILE A 47 2.80 11.77 -12.00
N ARG A 48 3.90 11.12 -12.40
CA ARG A 48 5.20 11.78 -12.63
C ARG A 48 5.08 12.95 -13.62
N LYS A 49 4.29 12.79 -14.69
CA LYS A 49 4.06 13.86 -15.67
C LYS A 49 3.21 14.98 -15.07
N LEU A 50 2.09 14.65 -14.39
CA LEU A 50 1.16 15.62 -13.82
C LEU A 50 1.80 16.48 -12.72
N TYR A 51 2.70 15.90 -11.93
CA TYR A 51 3.42 16.58 -10.84
C TYR A 51 4.83 17.04 -11.23
N SER A 52 5.23 16.90 -12.49
CA SER A 52 6.54 17.32 -13.02
C SER A 52 7.73 16.84 -12.16
N THR A 53 7.64 15.64 -11.56
CA THR A 53 8.69 15.08 -10.70
C THR A 53 8.97 13.62 -11.02
N LYS A 54 10.24 13.20 -10.90
CA LYS A 54 10.66 11.80 -11.00
C LYS A 54 10.41 11.02 -9.69
N GLN A 55 10.30 11.73 -8.57
CA GLN A 55 10.13 11.14 -7.24
C GLN A 55 8.64 10.80 -7.03
N VAL A 56 8.20 9.68 -7.61
CA VAL A 56 6.85 9.15 -7.41
C VAL A 56 6.95 7.63 -7.23
N GLY A 57 6.30 7.12 -6.20
CA GLY A 57 6.19 5.69 -5.88
C GLY A 57 4.78 5.33 -5.44
N HIS A 58 4.55 4.08 -5.06
CA HIS A 58 3.27 3.62 -4.48
C HIS A 58 3.50 2.64 -3.34
N THR A 59 2.50 2.45 -2.48
CA THR A 59 2.60 1.63 -1.26
C THR A 59 2.14 0.19 -1.44
N GLY A 60 1.63 -0.19 -2.62
CA GLY A 60 1.17 -1.56 -2.88
C GLY A 60 0.61 -1.72 -4.28
N THR A 61 1.13 -2.69 -5.01
CA THR A 61 0.72 -2.99 -6.38
C THR A 61 -0.76 -3.39 -6.46
N LEU A 62 -1.42 -2.94 -7.52
CA LEU A 62 -2.69 -3.45 -8.03
C LEU A 62 -2.45 -4.09 -9.40
N ASP A 63 -3.08 -5.23 -9.65
CA ASP A 63 -3.05 -5.91 -10.94
C ASP A 63 -3.70 -5.02 -12.03
N PRO A 64 -3.39 -5.21 -13.32
CA PRO A 64 -3.96 -4.39 -14.39
C PRO A 64 -5.50 -4.44 -14.44
N MET A 65 -6.09 -5.60 -14.19
CA MET A 65 -7.55 -5.77 -14.16
C MET A 65 -8.22 -5.13 -12.93
N ALA A 66 -7.44 -4.91 -11.86
CA ALA A 66 -7.94 -4.33 -10.62
C ALA A 66 -8.03 -2.82 -10.72
N GLU A 67 -8.94 -2.24 -9.98
CA GLU A 67 -9.17 -0.80 -9.84
C GLU A 67 -9.24 -0.37 -8.37
N GLY A 68 -9.37 0.92 -8.12
CA GLY A 68 -9.58 1.46 -6.78
C GLY A 68 -8.34 2.06 -6.14
N VAL A 69 -8.34 2.14 -4.82
CA VAL A 69 -7.40 2.91 -4.00
C VAL A 69 -5.95 2.50 -4.24
N LEU A 70 -5.16 3.39 -4.81
CA LEU A 70 -3.71 3.30 -4.91
C LEU A 70 -3.08 4.50 -4.21
N CYS A 71 -2.45 4.28 -3.05
CA CYS A 71 -1.71 5.33 -2.36
C CYS A 71 -0.42 5.61 -3.13
N VAL A 72 -0.34 6.77 -3.76
CA VAL A 72 0.81 7.24 -4.53
C VAL A 72 1.57 8.27 -3.70
N LEU A 73 2.86 8.07 -3.58
CA LEU A 73 3.76 8.94 -2.83
C LEU A 73 4.47 9.89 -3.80
N VAL A 74 4.36 11.19 -3.55
CA VAL A 74 4.95 12.25 -4.39
C VAL A 74 6.07 12.94 -3.63
N GLY A 75 7.17 13.23 -4.31
CA GLY A 75 8.31 13.93 -3.72
C GLY A 75 8.98 13.12 -2.59
N ARG A 76 9.33 13.76 -1.50
CA ARG A 76 10.00 13.13 -0.34
C ARG A 76 9.16 12.05 0.33
N ALA A 77 7.83 12.05 0.15
CA ALA A 77 6.94 11.00 0.67
C ALA A 77 7.32 9.60 0.17
N VAL A 78 8.00 9.47 -0.98
CA VAL A 78 8.52 8.18 -1.49
C VAL A 78 9.40 7.46 -0.47
N LYS A 79 10.07 8.19 0.43
CA LYS A 79 10.85 7.61 1.52
C LYS A 79 10.00 6.79 2.51
N ALA A 80 8.66 7.01 2.54
CA ALA A 80 7.74 6.27 3.40
C ALA A 80 7.30 4.92 2.82
N SER A 81 7.62 4.61 1.56
CA SER A 81 7.06 3.46 0.83
C SER A 81 7.21 2.11 1.54
N GLU A 82 8.37 1.86 2.16
CA GLU A 82 8.64 0.62 2.88
C GLU A 82 7.78 0.45 4.14
N TYR A 83 7.47 1.55 4.82
CA TYR A 83 6.65 1.55 6.06
C TYR A 83 5.16 1.54 5.74
N ALA A 84 4.75 2.26 4.71
CA ALA A 84 3.36 2.37 4.29
C ALA A 84 2.79 1.07 3.70
N ALA A 85 3.66 0.22 3.14
CA ALA A 85 3.26 -1.09 2.61
C ALA A 85 2.78 -2.07 3.69
N GLU A 86 3.04 -1.78 4.98
CA GLU A 86 2.68 -2.65 6.11
C GLU A 86 1.20 -2.62 6.50
N HIS A 87 0.43 -1.66 6.00
CA HIS A 87 -0.97 -1.49 6.35
C HIS A 87 -1.89 -2.54 5.72
N GLY A 88 -3.00 -2.81 6.43
CA GLY A 88 -4.08 -3.64 5.92
C GLY A 88 -4.78 -3.05 4.70
N LYS A 89 -5.51 -3.90 3.99
CA LYS A 89 -6.22 -3.53 2.77
C LYS A 89 -7.63 -4.10 2.78
N SER A 90 -8.56 -3.38 2.13
CA SER A 90 -9.93 -3.83 1.94
C SER A 90 -10.24 -3.93 0.45
N TYR A 91 -10.99 -4.94 0.09
CA TYR A 91 -11.32 -5.26 -1.29
C TYR A 91 -12.78 -5.66 -1.45
N LYS A 92 -13.33 -5.33 -2.61
CA LYS A 92 -14.53 -5.95 -3.16
C LYS A 92 -14.12 -6.76 -4.39
N ALA A 93 -14.32 -8.09 -4.34
CA ALA A 93 -13.88 -9.00 -5.39
C ALA A 93 -15.06 -9.79 -5.94
N GLY A 94 -15.11 -9.98 -7.24
CA GLY A 94 -15.98 -10.97 -7.87
C GLY A 94 -15.34 -12.35 -7.78
N LEU A 95 -16.09 -13.32 -7.26
CA LEU A 95 -15.75 -14.74 -7.26
C LEU A 95 -16.58 -15.45 -8.32
N ARG A 96 -15.94 -16.16 -9.24
CA ARG A 96 -16.57 -16.99 -10.27
C ARG A 96 -16.24 -18.45 -10.03
N LEU A 97 -17.26 -19.23 -9.64
CA LEU A 97 -17.14 -20.68 -9.44
C LEU A 97 -17.15 -21.44 -10.78
N GLY A 98 -16.66 -22.67 -10.75
CA GLY A 98 -16.68 -23.59 -11.87
C GLY A 98 -15.69 -23.29 -13.00
N ILE A 99 -14.77 -22.33 -12.80
CA ILE A 99 -13.71 -21.98 -13.76
C ILE A 99 -12.39 -21.89 -13.02
N VAL A 100 -11.37 -22.53 -13.54
CA VAL A 100 -9.98 -22.40 -13.09
C VAL A 100 -9.14 -21.86 -14.24
N THR A 101 -8.31 -20.85 -14.00
CA THR A 101 -7.44 -20.23 -15.00
C THR A 101 -5.97 -20.28 -14.58
N ASP A 102 -5.06 -20.09 -15.51
CA ASP A 102 -3.61 -20.08 -15.25
C ASP A 102 -3.12 -18.84 -14.50
N THR A 103 -3.92 -17.75 -14.47
CA THR A 103 -3.60 -16.50 -13.76
C THR A 103 -4.35 -16.35 -12.43
N GLY A 104 -5.37 -17.19 -12.15
CA GLY A 104 -6.29 -17.06 -11.03
C GLY A 104 -7.32 -15.94 -11.17
N ASP A 105 -7.40 -15.32 -12.36
CA ASP A 105 -8.42 -14.33 -12.71
C ASP A 105 -8.98 -14.59 -14.12
N VAL A 106 -10.09 -13.95 -14.48
CA VAL A 106 -10.80 -14.17 -15.77
C VAL A 106 -10.01 -13.72 -17.01
N THR A 107 -8.84 -13.10 -16.85
CA THR A 107 -7.99 -12.69 -17.99
C THR A 107 -7.06 -13.81 -18.47
N GLY A 108 -6.92 -14.88 -17.67
CA GLY A 108 -6.09 -16.03 -17.99
C GLY A 108 -6.77 -17.07 -18.91
N ASN A 109 -5.97 -18.04 -19.33
CA ASN A 109 -6.46 -19.18 -20.10
C ASN A 109 -7.22 -20.15 -19.17
N ILE A 110 -8.35 -20.65 -19.62
CA ILE A 110 -9.15 -21.61 -18.87
C ILE A 110 -8.45 -22.98 -18.88
N LEU A 111 -8.13 -23.48 -17.69
CA LEU A 111 -7.51 -24.78 -17.47
C LEU A 111 -8.56 -25.87 -17.18
N ARG A 112 -9.63 -25.53 -16.45
CA ARG A 112 -10.68 -26.48 -16.03
C ARG A 112 -12.03 -25.78 -15.97
N ARG A 113 -13.09 -26.52 -16.29
CA ARG A 113 -14.50 -26.12 -16.06
C ARG A 113 -15.22 -27.17 -15.23
N CYS A 114 -16.13 -26.73 -14.37
CA CYS A 114 -17.04 -27.55 -13.58
C CYS A 114 -18.44 -26.95 -13.67
N THR A 115 -19.43 -27.76 -14.01
CA THR A 115 -20.82 -27.33 -14.11
C THR A 115 -21.65 -27.69 -12.85
N ALA A 116 -21.12 -28.59 -12.00
CA ALA A 116 -21.76 -28.96 -10.75
C ALA A 116 -21.34 -27.91 -9.68
N LEU A 117 -22.19 -26.91 -9.52
CA LEU A 117 -21.94 -25.83 -8.55
C LEU A 117 -22.65 -26.13 -7.23
N PRO A 118 -22.03 -25.84 -6.08
CA PRO A 118 -22.67 -25.96 -4.76
C PRO A 118 -23.76 -24.89 -4.57
N ASP A 119 -24.64 -25.11 -3.64
CA ASP A 119 -25.64 -24.13 -3.24
C ASP A 119 -25.01 -22.90 -2.55
N ALA A 120 -25.73 -21.79 -2.53
CA ALA A 120 -25.22 -20.52 -2.01
C ALA A 120 -24.85 -20.59 -0.53
N GLY A 121 -25.57 -21.37 0.30
CA GLY A 121 -25.24 -21.53 1.72
C GLY A 121 -23.89 -22.21 1.92
N THR A 122 -23.60 -23.24 1.13
CA THR A 122 -22.32 -23.95 1.12
C THR A 122 -21.18 -23.02 0.70
N VAL A 123 -21.40 -22.17 -0.31
CA VAL A 123 -20.39 -21.20 -0.78
C VAL A 123 -20.07 -20.15 0.29
N ILE A 124 -21.11 -19.59 0.93
CA ILE A 124 -20.96 -18.61 2.02
C ILE A 124 -20.18 -19.22 3.17
N ALA A 125 -20.55 -20.43 3.63
CA ALA A 125 -19.87 -21.11 4.71
C ALA A 125 -18.40 -21.43 4.38
N ALA A 126 -18.11 -21.81 3.12
CA ALA A 126 -16.74 -22.03 2.67
C ALA A 126 -15.93 -20.74 2.71
N ALA A 127 -16.46 -19.63 2.21
CA ALA A 127 -15.78 -18.32 2.24
C ALA A 127 -15.52 -17.87 3.68
N ASP A 128 -16.52 -17.94 4.57
CA ASP A 128 -16.39 -17.52 5.97
C ASP A 128 -15.29 -18.29 6.72
N SER A 129 -15.04 -19.55 6.34
CA SER A 129 -14.00 -20.37 6.96
C SER A 129 -12.58 -19.91 6.69
N PHE A 130 -12.36 -18.95 5.77
CA PHE A 130 -11.06 -18.32 5.53
C PHE A 130 -10.83 -17.09 6.41
N CYS A 131 -11.76 -16.73 7.29
CA CYS A 131 -11.55 -15.68 8.28
C CYS A 131 -10.53 -16.13 9.34
N GLY A 132 -9.58 -15.26 9.68
CA GLY A 132 -8.50 -15.55 10.63
C GLY A 132 -7.12 -15.64 9.98
N ASP A 133 -6.20 -16.30 10.67
CA ASP A 133 -4.83 -16.53 10.20
C ASP A 133 -4.80 -17.78 9.31
N ILE A 134 -4.34 -17.62 8.08
CA ILE A 134 -4.22 -18.72 7.12
C ILE A 134 -2.84 -18.73 6.46
N MET A 135 -2.48 -19.89 5.91
CA MET A 135 -1.29 -20.04 5.07
C MET A 135 -1.68 -19.94 3.59
N GLN A 136 -1.08 -19.02 2.86
CA GLN A 136 -1.37 -18.77 1.45
C GLN A 136 -0.10 -18.94 0.61
N ILE A 137 -0.17 -19.70 -0.49
CA ILE A 137 0.90 -19.80 -1.48
C ILE A 137 0.74 -18.64 -2.47
N PRO A 138 1.75 -17.73 -2.56
CA PRO A 138 1.67 -16.61 -3.49
C PRO A 138 1.54 -17.09 -4.95
N PRO A 139 0.76 -16.41 -5.82
CA PRO A 139 0.64 -16.81 -7.22
C PRO A 139 1.94 -16.56 -7.99
N MET A 140 2.14 -17.30 -9.10
CA MET A 140 3.28 -17.07 -10.02
C MET A 140 3.24 -15.67 -10.63
N TYR A 141 2.06 -15.16 -10.94
CA TYR A 141 1.89 -13.79 -11.41
C TYR A 141 1.91 -12.78 -10.26
N SER A 142 3.08 -12.64 -9.61
CA SER A 142 3.31 -11.69 -8.52
C SER A 142 4.63 -10.94 -8.64
N ALA A 143 4.77 -9.83 -7.91
CA ALA A 143 5.99 -9.03 -7.86
C ALA A 143 7.06 -9.60 -6.90
N LEU A 144 6.80 -10.73 -6.25
CA LEU A 144 7.76 -11.40 -5.38
C LEU A 144 8.96 -11.87 -6.19
N LYS A 145 10.13 -11.88 -5.53
CA LYS A 145 11.39 -12.34 -6.14
C LYS A 145 11.81 -13.68 -5.55
N VAL A 146 12.26 -14.57 -6.42
CA VAL A 146 12.94 -15.82 -6.07
C VAL A 146 14.24 -15.87 -6.87
N GLY A 147 15.36 -16.08 -6.20
CA GLY A 147 16.67 -16.05 -6.86
C GLY A 147 17.03 -14.70 -7.52
N GLY A 148 16.43 -13.58 -7.06
CA GLY A 148 16.66 -12.24 -7.64
C GLY A 148 15.71 -11.86 -8.77
N GLU A 149 14.99 -12.81 -9.38
CA GLU A 149 14.03 -12.57 -10.48
C GLU A 149 12.59 -12.50 -9.95
N LYS A 150 11.74 -11.67 -10.58
CA LYS A 150 10.32 -11.60 -10.20
C LYS A 150 9.58 -12.85 -10.69
N LEU A 151 8.65 -13.37 -9.87
CA LEU A 151 7.82 -14.52 -10.22
C LEU A 151 7.01 -14.28 -11.50
N CYS A 152 6.46 -13.09 -11.70
CA CYS A 152 5.72 -12.75 -12.92
C CYS A 152 6.58 -12.78 -14.19
N ASP A 153 7.87 -12.50 -14.10
CA ASP A 153 8.78 -12.55 -15.25
C ASP A 153 9.15 -14.01 -15.58
N LEU A 154 9.30 -14.86 -14.56
CA LEU A 154 9.46 -16.29 -14.71
C LEU A 154 8.20 -16.92 -15.34
N ALA A 155 7.00 -16.57 -14.82
CA ALA A 155 5.72 -17.06 -15.35
C ALA A 155 5.53 -16.74 -16.84
N ARG A 156 5.85 -15.53 -17.27
CA ARG A 156 5.78 -15.13 -18.69
C ARG A 156 6.71 -15.94 -19.60
N ARG A 157 7.79 -16.47 -19.05
CA ARG A 157 8.73 -17.37 -19.76
C ARG A 157 8.31 -18.85 -19.66
N GLY A 158 7.15 -19.15 -19.07
CA GLY A 158 6.65 -20.51 -18.86
C GLY A 158 7.37 -21.27 -17.75
N VAL A 159 8.17 -20.58 -16.91
CA VAL A 159 8.92 -21.20 -15.81
C VAL A 159 8.09 -21.15 -14.55
N THR A 160 7.79 -22.31 -13.98
CA THR A 160 7.16 -22.43 -12.66
C THR A 160 8.21 -22.78 -11.62
N VAL A 161 8.19 -22.09 -10.48
CA VAL A 161 9.09 -22.35 -9.35
C VAL A 161 8.27 -22.66 -8.11
N GLU A 162 8.86 -23.43 -7.19
CA GLU A 162 8.28 -23.69 -5.89
C GLU A 162 8.17 -22.39 -5.08
N ARG A 163 7.05 -22.19 -4.43
CA ARG A 163 6.75 -21.00 -3.61
C ARG A 163 6.38 -21.45 -2.21
N GLN A 164 7.03 -20.84 -1.25
CA GLN A 164 6.73 -21.11 0.16
C GLN A 164 5.41 -20.42 0.55
N ALA A 165 4.57 -21.17 1.27
CA ALA A 165 3.37 -20.63 1.89
C ALA A 165 3.75 -19.53 2.90
N ARG A 166 2.94 -18.49 2.97
CA ARG A 166 3.14 -17.34 3.86
C ARG A 166 1.91 -17.15 4.74
N LYS A 167 2.15 -16.84 5.99
CA LYS A 167 1.08 -16.49 6.91
C LYS A 167 0.50 -15.13 6.51
N ILE A 168 -0.82 -15.09 6.35
CA ILE A 168 -1.62 -13.88 6.14
C ILE A 168 -2.80 -13.92 7.10
N SER A 169 -3.42 -12.74 7.33
CA SER A 169 -4.63 -12.65 8.17
C SER A 169 -5.77 -12.05 7.36
N VAL A 170 -6.88 -12.75 7.31
CA VAL A 170 -8.16 -12.26 6.78
C VAL A 170 -8.99 -11.79 7.97
N CYS A 171 -9.01 -10.47 8.22
CA CYS A 171 -9.68 -9.90 9.39
C CYS A 171 -11.21 -9.94 9.25
N LYS A 172 -11.71 -9.88 8.00
CA LYS A 172 -13.12 -9.96 7.66
C LYS A 172 -13.24 -10.51 6.25
N ILE A 173 -14.21 -11.39 6.07
CA ILE A 173 -14.69 -11.83 4.76
C ILE A 173 -16.21 -11.94 4.84
N ALA A 174 -16.90 -11.43 3.83
CA ALA A 174 -18.34 -11.61 3.67
C ALA A 174 -18.59 -11.98 2.21
N CYS A 175 -19.35 -13.07 2.00
CA CYS A 175 -19.69 -13.57 0.69
C CYS A 175 -21.19 -13.33 0.42
N THR A 176 -21.49 -12.63 -0.67
CA THR A 176 -22.87 -12.32 -1.07
C THR A 176 -23.15 -12.88 -2.46
N PRO A 177 -24.23 -13.64 -2.67
CA PRO A 177 -24.64 -14.09 -3.99
C PRO A 177 -24.95 -12.90 -4.90
N SER A 178 -24.44 -12.89 -6.14
CA SER A 178 -24.80 -11.91 -7.18
C SER A 178 -25.56 -12.55 -8.34
N ASP A 179 -25.11 -13.71 -8.80
CA ASP A 179 -25.78 -14.59 -9.77
C ASP A 179 -25.37 -16.04 -9.46
N PRO A 180 -25.95 -16.65 -8.42
CA PRO A 180 -25.54 -17.96 -7.92
C PRO A 180 -25.81 -19.10 -8.91
N GLU A 181 -26.79 -18.95 -9.81
CA GLU A 181 -27.06 -19.93 -10.86
C GLU A 181 -25.90 -20.05 -11.85
N ASN A 182 -25.23 -18.94 -12.11
CA ASN A 182 -24.03 -18.87 -12.91
C ASN A 182 -22.73 -18.92 -12.11
N GLY A 183 -22.79 -19.18 -10.80
CA GLY A 183 -21.64 -19.29 -9.92
C GLY A 183 -20.98 -17.96 -9.56
N GLU A 184 -21.70 -16.84 -9.64
CA GLU A 184 -21.17 -15.50 -9.37
C GLU A 184 -21.48 -15.05 -7.94
N TYR A 185 -20.45 -14.59 -7.23
CA TYR A 185 -20.54 -14.08 -5.87
C TYR A 185 -19.66 -12.83 -5.72
N ILE A 186 -19.98 -12.02 -4.73
CA ILE A 186 -19.15 -10.87 -4.31
C ILE A 186 -18.54 -11.18 -2.95
N LEU A 187 -17.24 -10.99 -2.84
CA LEU A 187 -16.49 -11.07 -1.59
C LEU A 187 -16.11 -9.66 -1.13
N ASP A 188 -16.55 -9.26 0.06
CA ASP A 188 -16.03 -8.10 0.78
C ASP A 188 -14.97 -8.57 1.77
N VAL A 189 -13.68 -8.21 1.53
CA VAL A 189 -12.54 -8.76 2.26
C VAL A 189 -11.72 -7.64 2.89
N SER A 190 -11.41 -7.76 4.20
CA SER A 190 -10.39 -6.96 4.88
C SER A 190 -9.26 -7.88 5.33
N CYS A 191 -8.02 -7.58 4.96
CA CYS A 191 -6.90 -8.49 5.15
C CYS A 191 -5.57 -7.77 5.40
N SER A 192 -4.60 -8.51 5.89
CA SER A 192 -3.22 -8.06 6.09
C SER A 192 -2.51 -7.78 4.76
N LYS A 193 -1.37 -7.10 4.84
CA LYS A 193 -0.43 -6.99 3.70
C LYS A 193 -0.04 -8.38 3.17
N GLY A 194 0.23 -8.44 1.87
CA GLY A 194 0.73 -9.66 1.22
C GLY A 194 -0.35 -10.68 0.88
N THR A 195 -1.61 -10.43 1.21
CA THR A 195 -2.75 -11.26 0.80
C THR A 195 -3.02 -11.11 -0.70
N TYR A 196 -3.14 -12.22 -1.40
CA TYR A 196 -3.53 -12.30 -2.81
C TYR A 196 -4.99 -12.72 -2.92
N ILE A 197 -5.85 -11.80 -3.35
CA ILE A 197 -7.29 -12.08 -3.48
C ILE A 197 -7.58 -13.11 -4.56
N ARG A 198 -6.76 -13.17 -5.62
CA ARG A 198 -6.83 -14.22 -6.65
C ARG A 198 -6.68 -15.61 -6.03
N THR A 199 -5.62 -15.79 -5.23
CA THR A 199 -5.39 -17.07 -4.54
C THR A 199 -6.50 -17.37 -3.52
N LEU A 200 -7.04 -16.37 -2.83
CA LEU A 200 -8.17 -16.58 -1.93
C LEU A 200 -9.40 -17.11 -2.69
N CYS A 201 -9.67 -16.59 -3.90
CA CYS A 201 -10.74 -17.10 -4.76
C CYS A 201 -10.46 -18.56 -5.20
N GLU A 202 -9.21 -18.86 -5.59
CA GLU A 202 -8.79 -20.23 -5.95
C GLU A 202 -8.95 -21.18 -4.77
N ASP A 203 -8.48 -20.81 -3.58
CA ASP A 203 -8.53 -21.62 -2.35
C ASP A 203 -10.00 -21.92 -1.95
N ILE A 204 -10.91 -20.92 -2.07
CA ILE A 204 -12.36 -21.13 -1.85
C ILE A 204 -12.90 -22.15 -2.86
N GLY A 205 -12.56 -21.99 -4.14
CA GLY A 205 -12.99 -22.90 -5.20
C GLY A 205 -12.48 -24.33 -5.05
N GLU A 206 -11.24 -24.49 -4.61
CA GLU A 206 -10.63 -25.80 -4.31
C GLU A 206 -11.35 -26.46 -3.10
N LYS A 207 -11.60 -25.71 -2.04
CA LYS A 207 -12.36 -26.20 -0.87
C LYS A 207 -13.77 -26.66 -1.24
N LEU A 208 -14.40 -26.01 -2.21
CA LEU A 208 -15.72 -26.39 -2.74
C LEU A 208 -15.64 -27.54 -3.77
N GLY A 209 -14.46 -27.93 -4.23
CA GLY A 209 -14.24 -28.99 -5.23
C GLY A 209 -14.59 -28.63 -6.66
N CYS A 210 -15.22 -27.47 -6.92
CA CYS A 210 -15.60 -27.02 -8.25
C CYS A 210 -14.57 -26.11 -8.92
N GLY A 211 -13.61 -25.58 -8.17
CA GLY A 211 -12.68 -24.54 -8.60
C GLY A 211 -13.34 -23.18 -8.70
N ALA A 212 -12.52 -22.12 -8.65
CA ALA A 212 -12.97 -20.75 -8.84
C ALA A 212 -11.86 -19.87 -9.41
N THR A 213 -12.26 -18.71 -9.92
CA THR A 213 -11.35 -17.65 -10.37
C THR A 213 -11.91 -16.28 -9.95
N MET A 214 -11.05 -15.27 -9.88
CA MET A 214 -11.45 -13.90 -9.59
C MET A 214 -11.98 -13.23 -10.86
N SER A 215 -13.23 -12.73 -10.84
CA SER A 215 -13.86 -12.08 -12.00
C SER A 215 -13.68 -10.56 -12.01
N SER A 216 -13.56 -9.94 -10.85
CA SER A 216 -13.29 -8.50 -10.69
C SER A 216 -12.57 -8.21 -9.38
N LEU A 217 -11.91 -7.05 -9.30
CA LEU A 217 -11.25 -6.61 -8.07
C LEU A 217 -11.27 -5.09 -7.98
N VAL A 218 -11.85 -4.60 -6.89
CA VAL A 218 -11.79 -3.20 -6.50
C VAL A 218 -11.13 -3.12 -5.13
N ARG A 219 -10.00 -2.42 -5.01
CA ARG A 219 -9.44 -2.11 -3.71
C ARG A 219 -10.18 -0.92 -3.11
N THR A 220 -11.02 -1.19 -2.12
CA THR A 220 -11.87 -0.17 -1.47
C THR A 220 -11.16 0.61 -0.39
N GLY A 221 -10.05 0.05 0.15
CA GLY A 221 -9.27 0.73 1.19
C GLY A 221 -7.82 0.27 1.25
N SER A 222 -6.93 1.17 1.66
CA SER A 222 -5.50 0.90 1.90
C SER A 222 -4.90 1.95 2.82
N GLY A 223 -4.29 1.53 3.94
CA GLY A 223 -3.53 2.44 4.82
C GLY A 223 -4.37 3.49 5.53
N GLY A 224 -5.64 3.21 5.81
CA GLY A 224 -6.57 4.15 6.44
C GLY A 224 -7.34 5.01 5.42
N PHE A 225 -6.98 4.97 4.13
CA PHE A 225 -7.66 5.70 3.05
C PHE A 225 -8.67 4.80 2.35
N SER A 226 -9.73 5.41 1.82
CA SER A 226 -10.84 4.76 1.14
C SER A 226 -11.07 5.34 -0.27
N LEU A 227 -12.03 4.78 -1.01
CA LEU A 227 -12.40 5.32 -2.32
C LEU A 227 -12.94 6.75 -2.26
N SER A 228 -13.56 7.17 -1.14
CA SER A 228 -14.04 8.55 -0.96
C SER A 228 -12.91 9.58 -0.85
N ASP A 229 -11.69 9.15 -0.54
CA ASP A 229 -10.50 10.00 -0.50
C ASP A 229 -9.78 10.07 -1.85
N ALA A 230 -10.20 9.24 -2.82
CA ALA A 230 -9.43 9.00 -4.03
C ALA A 230 -9.90 9.89 -5.20
N HIS A 231 -8.93 10.40 -5.96
CA HIS A 231 -9.14 11.14 -7.21
C HIS A 231 -8.90 10.25 -8.43
N THR A 232 -9.64 10.45 -9.50
CA THR A 232 -9.41 9.78 -10.78
C THR A 232 -8.29 10.48 -11.57
N LEU A 233 -7.78 9.82 -12.62
CA LEU A 233 -6.77 10.43 -13.50
C LEU A 233 -7.37 11.62 -14.27
N GLU A 234 -8.63 11.52 -14.67
CA GLU A 234 -9.37 12.54 -15.40
C GLU A 234 -9.56 13.80 -14.54
N GLU A 235 -9.92 13.65 -13.26
CA GLU A 235 -10.01 14.76 -12.31
C GLU A 235 -8.66 15.46 -12.16
N LEU A 236 -7.58 14.67 -11.97
CA LEU A 236 -6.23 15.22 -11.82
C LEU A 236 -5.74 15.93 -13.08
N GLU A 237 -6.13 15.48 -14.27
CA GLU A 237 -5.80 16.14 -15.54
C GLU A 237 -6.51 17.48 -15.70
N ALA A 238 -7.74 17.58 -15.19
CA ALA A 238 -8.52 18.81 -15.25
C ALA A 238 -8.06 19.88 -14.25
N MET A 239 -7.37 19.49 -13.17
CA MET A 239 -6.84 20.41 -12.15
C MET A 239 -5.63 21.21 -12.64
N THR A 240 -5.47 22.44 -12.13
CA THR A 240 -4.22 23.21 -12.24
C THR A 240 -3.10 22.53 -11.43
N PRO A 241 -1.82 22.87 -11.66
CA PRO A 241 -0.72 22.38 -10.82
C PRO A 241 -0.91 22.69 -9.34
N GLU A 242 -1.39 23.90 -9.02
CA GLU A 242 -1.64 24.36 -7.65
C GLU A 242 -2.70 23.51 -6.95
N GLU A 243 -3.83 23.27 -7.61
CA GLU A 243 -4.90 22.42 -7.09
C GLU A 243 -4.39 20.99 -6.83
N ARG A 244 -3.60 20.43 -7.76
CA ARG A 244 -3.01 19.09 -7.58
C ARG A 244 -2.10 19.00 -6.36
N TYR A 245 -1.27 20.02 -6.10
CA TYR A 245 -0.46 20.03 -4.88
C TYR A 245 -1.30 20.26 -3.63
N GLY A 246 -2.39 21.00 -3.74
CA GLY A 246 -3.33 21.29 -2.65
C GLY A 246 -4.10 20.06 -2.13
N ILE A 247 -4.28 19.05 -2.95
CA ILE A 247 -4.95 17.79 -2.55
C ILE A 247 -4.01 16.73 -1.98
N LEU A 248 -2.68 16.99 -1.98
CA LEU A 248 -1.74 16.07 -1.35
C LEU A 248 -1.96 16.04 0.16
N ARG A 249 -2.11 14.85 0.70
CA ARG A 249 -2.22 14.61 2.14
C ARG A 249 -0.84 14.54 2.77
N ASP A 250 -0.77 14.84 4.05
CA ASP A 250 0.49 14.81 4.78
C ASP A 250 1.08 13.41 4.89
N THR A 251 2.39 13.30 4.67
CA THR A 251 3.11 12.01 4.75
C THR A 251 2.95 11.35 6.12
N GLU A 252 2.77 12.14 7.19
CA GLU A 252 2.59 11.63 8.54
C GLU A 252 1.31 10.82 8.75
N GLU A 253 0.29 10.99 7.89
CA GLU A 253 -0.96 10.24 7.99
C GLU A 253 -0.74 8.73 7.83
N LEU A 254 0.31 8.31 7.08
CA LEU A 254 0.73 6.92 6.99
C LEU A 254 1.18 6.33 8.33
N PHE A 255 1.49 7.16 9.29
CA PHE A 255 2.00 6.77 10.61
C PHE A 255 1.03 7.13 11.74
N SER A 256 -0.25 7.38 11.42
CA SER A 256 -1.27 7.80 12.41
C SER A 256 -1.39 6.84 13.60
N GLY A 257 -1.13 5.54 13.41
CA GLY A 257 -1.08 4.55 14.49
C GLY A 257 0.19 4.59 15.37
N CYS A 258 1.20 5.40 15.02
CA CYS A 258 2.40 5.55 15.83
C CYS A 258 2.23 6.70 16.85
N PRO A 259 2.65 6.52 18.11
CA PRO A 259 2.64 7.59 19.11
C PRO A 259 3.45 8.82 18.67
N VAL A 260 3.03 9.99 19.10
CA VAL A 260 3.74 11.25 18.89
C VAL A 260 4.75 11.49 20.02
N VAL A 261 6.00 11.77 19.65
CA VAL A 261 7.04 12.22 20.59
C VAL A 261 7.50 13.61 20.18
N ARG A 262 7.17 14.61 20.99
CA ARG A 262 7.64 15.99 20.81
C ARG A 262 8.98 16.14 21.51
N LEU A 263 10.01 16.46 20.72
CA LEU A 263 11.36 16.64 21.24
C LEU A 263 11.65 18.12 21.51
N PRO A 264 12.24 18.44 22.67
CA PRO A 264 12.87 19.75 22.87
C PRO A 264 13.88 20.04 21.77
N GLU A 265 14.10 21.32 21.44
CA GLU A 265 14.92 21.76 20.31
C GLU A 265 16.31 21.09 20.26
N PHE A 266 16.98 20.98 21.41
CA PHE A 266 18.27 20.31 21.48
C PHE A 266 18.22 18.86 21.02
N PHE A 267 17.24 18.06 21.49
CA PHE A 267 17.10 16.66 21.10
C PHE A 267 16.59 16.51 19.67
N ALA A 268 15.74 17.43 19.20
CA ALA A 268 15.30 17.45 17.80
C ALA A 268 16.47 17.64 16.83
N ARG A 269 17.41 18.56 17.15
CA ARG A 269 18.64 18.74 16.36
C ARG A 269 19.51 17.47 16.34
N LEU A 270 19.69 16.80 17.48
CA LEU A 270 20.41 15.52 17.55
C LEU A 270 19.74 14.45 16.69
N ALA A 271 18.41 14.33 16.80
CA ALA A 271 17.63 13.38 15.99
C ALA A 271 17.73 13.68 14.48
N LEU A 272 17.71 14.96 14.08
CA LEU A 272 17.92 15.38 12.70
C LEU A 272 19.32 15.02 12.18
N CYS A 273 20.35 15.01 13.05
CA CYS A 273 21.67 14.49 12.73
C CYS A 273 21.74 12.95 12.72
N GLY A 274 20.65 12.27 13.07
CA GLY A 274 20.56 10.81 13.09
C GLY A 274 21.06 10.18 14.39
N ASN A 275 21.31 10.96 15.45
CA ASN A 275 21.68 10.43 16.75
C ASN A 275 20.49 9.81 17.46
N GLU A 276 20.75 8.83 18.32
CA GLU A 276 19.77 8.24 19.21
C GLU A 276 19.43 9.18 20.39
N ILE A 277 18.16 9.18 20.78
CA ILE A 277 17.64 9.98 21.89
C ILE A 277 17.21 9.02 23.00
N TYR A 278 18.01 8.97 24.07
CA TYR A 278 17.75 8.10 25.22
C TYR A 278 16.45 8.48 25.94
N LEU A 279 15.56 7.50 26.12
CA LEU A 279 14.25 7.71 26.72
C LEU A 279 14.34 8.35 28.11
N LYS A 280 15.32 7.92 28.93
CA LYS A 280 15.57 8.48 30.28
C LYS A 280 15.88 9.99 30.26
N LYS A 281 16.46 10.52 29.17
CA LYS A 281 16.80 11.95 29.05
C LYS A 281 15.60 12.83 28.70
N ILE A 282 14.56 12.24 28.15
CA ILE A 282 13.32 12.93 27.77
C ILE A 282 12.12 12.50 28.60
N GLY A 283 12.36 11.70 29.66
CA GLY A 283 11.33 11.31 30.63
C GLY A 283 10.22 10.41 30.05
N LEU A 284 10.54 9.60 29.06
CA LEU A 284 9.61 8.67 28.41
C LEU A 284 9.94 7.23 28.76
N ASP A 285 8.90 6.40 28.76
CA ASP A 285 8.96 4.94 28.85
C ASP A 285 8.16 4.35 27.68
N LEU A 286 8.85 3.75 26.72
CA LEU A 286 8.27 3.16 25.51
C LEU A 286 8.94 1.80 25.25
N PRO A 287 8.16 0.78 24.82
CA PRO A 287 8.71 -0.55 24.59
C PRO A 287 9.68 -0.57 23.40
N VAL A 288 10.71 -1.41 23.50
CA VAL A 288 11.66 -1.67 22.40
C VAL A 288 10.89 -2.21 21.17
N GLY A 289 11.23 -1.70 20.00
CA GLY A 289 10.53 -1.99 18.74
C GLY A 289 9.37 -1.03 18.44
N GLN A 290 8.94 -0.20 19.42
CA GLN A 290 7.88 0.79 19.19
C GLN A 290 8.34 1.83 18.18
N ARG A 291 7.57 2.00 17.09
CA ARG A 291 7.73 3.14 16.18
C ARG A 291 7.02 4.36 16.73
N VAL A 292 7.61 5.53 16.51
CA VAL A 292 7.11 6.83 17.00
C VAL A 292 7.25 7.90 15.92
N ARG A 293 6.34 8.86 15.92
CA ARG A 293 6.44 10.09 15.11
C ARG A 293 7.20 11.14 15.89
N LEU A 294 8.32 11.63 15.35
CA LEU A 294 9.16 12.65 15.97
C LEU A 294 8.77 14.04 15.47
N TYR A 295 8.55 14.94 16.41
CA TYR A 295 8.18 16.32 16.18
C TYR A 295 9.13 17.29 16.92
N ASP A 296 9.35 18.42 16.26
CA ASP A 296 9.75 19.68 16.88
C ASP A 296 8.57 20.67 16.76
N SER A 297 8.63 21.63 15.82
CA SER A 297 7.50 22.47 15.42
C SER A 297 6.50 21.75 14.51
N GLY A 298 6.89 20.62 13.90
CA GLY A 298 6.07 19.76 13.04
C GLY A 298 6.69 18.38 12.92
N PHE A 299 6.01 17.47 12.22
CA PHE A 299 6.54 16.13 11.94
C PHE A 299 7.81 16.22 11.10
N PHE A 300 8.89 15.57 11.54
CA PHE A 300 10.15 15.58 10.79
C PHE A 300 10.73 14.18 10.55
N SER A 301 10.44 13.19 11.39
CA SER A 301 11.04 11.86 11.28
C SER A 301 10.16 10.77 11.87
N LEU A 302 10.24 9.57 11.30
CA LEU A 302 9.87 8.34 11.98
C LEU A 302 11.06 7.87 12.81
N GLY A 303 10.81 7.49 14.07
CA GLY A 303 11.77 6.89 14.98
C GLY A 303 11.35 5.48 15.40
N GLU A 304 12.28 4.71 15.91
CA GLU A 304 12.05 3.39 16.49
C GLU A 304 12.83 3.25 17.79
N VAL A 305 12.17 2.77 18.81
CA VAL A 305 12.83 2.48 20.12
C VAL A 305 13.72 1.26 19.96
N ARG A 306 14.99 1.41 20.30
CA ARG A 306 15.99 0.33 20.26
C ARG A 306 16.73 0.25 21.57
N GLU A 307 17.21 -0.96 21.89
CA GLU A 307 18.07 -1.19 23.05
C GLU A 307 19.51 -0.81 22.69
N TYR A 308 20.18 -0.12 23.63
CA TYR A 308 21.58 0.29 23.58
C TYR A 308 22.26 -0.02 24.91
N PRO A 309 23.61 -0.07 25.01
CA PRO A 309 24.31 -0.34 26.26
C PRO A 309 23.91 0.59 27.43
N ASP A 310 23.56 1.85 27.12
CA ASP A 310 23.16 2.86 28.13
C ASP A 310 21.63 2.89 28.35
N GLY A 311 20.87 1.95 27.81
CA GLY A 311 19.42 1.80 27.92
C GLY A 311 18.66 2.11 26.63
N ALA A 312 17.34 2.04 26.68
CA ALA A 312 16.49 2.24 25.53
C ALA A 312 16.53 3.68 24.99
N ALA A 313 16.60 3.81 23.68
CA ALA A 313 16.64 5.09 22.97
C ALA A 313 15.83 5.07 21.68
N ILE A 314 15.30 6.21 21.28
CA ILE A 314 14.65 6.39 19.98
C ILE A 314 15.72 6.63 18.93
N LYS A 315 15.82 5.75 17.93
CA LYS A 315 16.63 5.93 16.73
C LYS A 315 15.78 6.54 15.62
N PRO A 316 16.10 7.73 15.11
CA PRO A 316 15.48 8.22 13.88
C PRO A 316 15.79 7.26 12.72
N ILE A 317 14.74 6.70 12.10
CA ILE A 317 14.88 5.68 11.05
C ILE A 317 14.57 6.24 9.65
N LYS A 318 13.74 7.29 9.57
CA LYS A 318 13.41 7.93 8.27
C LYS A 318 13.07 9.39 8.44
N LYS A 319 13.87 10.27 7.82
CA LYS A 319 13.64 11.72 7.85
C LYS A 319 12.82 12.17 6.64
N PHE A 320 11.83 13.03 6.90
CA PHE A 320 10.91 13.61 5.91
C PHE A 320 11.09 15.12 5.74
N ARG A 321 11.72 15.78 6.73
CA ARG A 321 12.15 17.19 6.72
C ARG A 321 13.65 17.29 6.98
N GLU A 322 14.29 18.33 6.50
CA GLU A 322 15.69 18.68 6.79
C GLU A 322 15.81 19.49 8.07
#